data_7a81dbb9a5d1a66f291c12924a5e20dc
#
_entry.id   7a81dbb9a5d1a66f291c12924a5e20dc
#
_cell.length_a   1.000
_cell.length_b   1.000
_cell.length_c   1.000
_cell.angle_alpha   90.00
_cell.angle_beta   90.00
_cell.angle_gamma   90.00
#
_symmetry.space_group_name_H-M   'P 1'
#
loop_
_entity.id
_entity.type
_entity.pdbx_description
1 polymer ?
#
loop_
_entity_poly.entity_id
_entity_poly.type
_entity_poly.pdbx_seq_one_letter_code
_entity_poly.pdbx_strand_id
1 'polypeptide(L)'
;LQINRSYSISGGKRFYIGKDKNPLSFFLTAGHTTDYQYTDEVIRNTTTSGTIYKDMQGKKYAENISQLLLANVDYDINNRHHVSYNLMMIHAGTQSVGDYTGKNSIFSDDYDNLGLTRRQQSNDNLLIVNQLLTNWGLTKSLSLDAGASYNMVKGYEPDRRINNITKAENGYTLLRGNSQQRYF
;
A
#
# COMPACT_ATOMS: atom_id res chain seq x y z
N LEU A 1 22.35 3.26 7.94
CA LEU A 1 21.09 3.93 8.20
C LEU A 1 20.50 4.35 6.86
N GLN A 2 19.31 3.83 6.55
CA GLN A 2 18.55 4.27 5.39
C GLN A 2 17.76 5.52 5.78
N ILE A 3 17.66 6.47 4.87
CA ILE A 3 17.03 7.77 5.12
C ILE A 3 15.68 7.81 4.42
N ASN A 4 14.65 8.22 5.15
CA ASN A 4 13.34 8.48 4.60
C ASN A 4 13.42 9.60 3.55
N ARG A 5 12.78 9.40 2.40
CA ARG A 5 12.84 10.32 1.27
C ARG A 5 11.46 10.56 0.71
N SER A 6 11.18 11.81 0.40
CA SER A 6 9.95 12.19 -0.28
C SER A 6 10.26 13.23 -1.34
N TYR A 7 9.76 13.01 -2.53
CA TYR A 7 9.90 13.91 -3.66
C TYR A 7 8.52 14.14 -4.27
N SER A 8 8.24 15.37 -4.64
CA SER A 8 7.03 15.68 -5.40
C SER A 8 7.31 16.78 -6.41
N ILE A 9 6.64 16.68 -7.54
CA ILE A 9 6.63 17.70 -8.56
C ILE A 9 5.19 17.92 -8.99
N SER A 10 4.82 19.19 -9.17
CA SER A 10 3.52 19.55 -9.71
C SER A 10 3.65 20.72 -10.67
N GLY A 11 2.78 20.74 -11.66
CA GLY A 11 2.73 21.81 -12.63
C GLY A 11 1.50 21.72 -13.49
N GLY A 12 1.14 22.85 -14.05
CA GLY A 12 -0.01 22.93 -14.94
C GLY A 12 0.10 24.15 -15.86
N LYS A 13 -0.69 24.13 -16.91
CA LYS A 13 -0.75 25.23 -17.85
C LYS A 13 -2.15 25.32 -18.44
N ARG A 14 -2.54 26.54 -18.73
CA ARG A 14 -3.75 26.84 -19.50
C ARG A 14 -3.37 27.33 -20.86
N PHE A 15 -4.05 26.81 -21.87
CA PHE A 15 -3.99 27.23 -23.27
C PHE A 15 -5.35 27.74 -23.71
N TYR A 16 -5.37 28.48 -24.79
CA TYR A 16 -6.59 28.94 -25.42
C TYR A 16 -6.64 28.41 -26.85
N ILE A 17 -7.70 27.68 -27.17
CA ILE A 17 -7.83 26.96 -28.43
C ILE A 17 -8.96 27.59 -29.28
N GLY A 18 -8.74 27.61 -30.59
CA GLY A 18 -9.70 28.06 -31.57
C GLY A 18 -9.84 29.58 -31.65
N LYS A 19 -10.78 30.03 -32.48
CA LYS A 19 -11.06 31.46 -32.70
C LYS A 19 -11.71 32.11 -31.48
N ASP A 20 -12.48 31.34 -30.72
CA ASP A 20 -13.22 31.80 -29.52
C ASP A 20 -12.33 31.75 -28.26
N LYS A 21 -11.04 31.37 -28.40
CA LYS A 21 -10.08 31.28 -27.30
C LYS A 21 -10.58 30.42 -26.13
N ASN A 22 -11.14 29.26 -26.43
CA ASN A 22 -11.64 28.33 -25.41
C ASN A 22 -10.50 27.81 -24.55
N PRO A 23 -10.61 27.87 -23.22
CA PRO A 23 -9.55 27.45 -22.31
C PRO A 23 -9.44 25.92 -22.27
N LEU A 24 -8.21 25.42 -22.48
CA LEU A 24 -7.80 24.07 -22.16
C LEU A 24 -6.76 24.14 -21.06
N SER A 25 -7.05 23.54 -19.93
CA SER A 25 -6.16 23.48 -18.78
C SER A 25 -5.70 22.06 -18.56
N PHE A 26 -4.44 21.87 -18.21
CA PHE A 26 -3.96 20.62 -17.68
C PHE A 26 -3.19 20.86 -16.38
N PHE A 27 -3.26 19.88 -15.48
CA PHE A 27 -2.50 19.85 -14.25
C PHE A 27 -1.95 18.45 -14.02
N LEU A 28 -0.70 18.37 -13.57
CA LEU A 28 -0.01 17.13 -13.27
C LEU A 28 0.66 17.24 -11.91
N THR A 29 0.51 16.21 -11.08
CA THR A 29 1.29 16.03 -9.86
C THR A 29 1.82 14.61 -9.83
N ALA A 30 3.11 14.47 -9.55
CA ALA A 30 3.74 13.19 -9.29
C ALA A 30 4.49 13.25 -7.96
N GLY A 31 4.39 12.18 -7.18
CA GLY A 31 5.04 12.05 -5.88
C GLY A 31 5.62 10.66 -5.68
N HIS A 32 6.72 10.59 -4.96
CA HIS A 32 7.36 9.36 -4.52
C HIS A 32 7.85 9.52 -3.08
N THR A 33 7.49 8.56 -2.25
CA THR A 33 7.95 8.51 -0.85
C THR A 33 8.52 7.12 -0.57
N THR A 34 9.68 7.09 0.09
CA THR A 34 10.24 5.87 0.69
C THR A 34 10.44 6.13 2.17
N ASP A 35 9.82 5.30 2.98
CA ASP A 35 9.86 5.37 4.45
C ASP A 35 10.41 4.06 5.01
N TYR A 36 11.41 4.18 5.88
CA TYR A 36 12.01 3.05 6.60
C TYR A 36 11.59 3.12 8.06
N GLN A 37 10.98 2.05 8.51
CA GLN A 37 10.42 1.96 9.85
C GLN A 37 11.06 0.82 10.62
N TYR A 38 11.42 1.10 11.87
CA TYR A 38 11.82 0.14 12.86
C TYR A 38 10.82 0.13 14.01
N THR A 39 10.39 -1.05 14.42
CA THR A 39 9.41 -1.21 15.49
C THR A 39 9.82 -2.35 16.41
N ASP A 40 9.85 -2.09 17.71
CA ASP A 40 9.89 -3.16 18.72
C ASP A 40 8.46 -3.66 18.96
N GLU A 41 8.24 -4.95 18.81
CA GLU A 41 6.90 -5.56 18.87
C GLU A 41 6.87 -6.63 19.98
N VAL A 42 5.72 -6.68 20.69
CA VAL A 42 5.39 -7.78 21.60
C VAL A 42 4.15 -8.47 21.05
N ILE A 43 4.24 -9.78 20.84
CA ILE A 43 3.12 -10.60 20.36
C ILE A 43 2.72 -11.51 21.49
N ARG A 44 1.54 -11.27 22.06
CA ARG A 44 0.97 -12.10 23.12
C ARG A 44 -0.41 -12.58 22.76
N ASN A 45 -0.60 -13.89 22.75
CA ASN A 45 -1.89 -14.51 22.46
C ASN A 45 -2.32 -15.39 23.63
N THR A 46 -3.61 -15.33 23.97
CA THR A 46 -4.21 -16.12 25.04
C THR A 46 -5.34 -16.98 24.50
N THR A 47 -5.60 -18.11 25.16
CA THR A 47 -6.81 -18.90 24.96
C THR A 47 -8.01 -18.17 25.56
N THR A 48 -9.22 -18.64 25.29
CA THR A 48 -10.46 -18.14 25.89
C THR A 48 -10.48 -18.31 27.41
N SER A 49 -9.71 -19.26 27.95
CA SER A 49 -9.53 -19.49 29.41
C SER A 49 -8.43 -18.59 30.03
N GLY A 50 -7.80 -17.69 29.23
CA GLY A 50 -6.77 -16.78 29.72
C GLY A 50 -5.35 -17.36 29.71
N THR A 51 -5.15 -18.61 29.29
CA THR A 51 -3.80 -19.21 29.22
C THR A 51 -3.01 -18.61 28.07
N ILE A 52 -1.82 -18.10 28.35
CA ILE A 52 -0.91 -17.57 27.34
C ILE A 52 -0.26 -18.74 26.59
N TYR A 53 -0.54 -18.87 25.30
CA TYR A 53 0.10 -19.89 24.45
C TYR A 53 1.16 -19.31 23.51
N LYS A 54 1.25 -17.98 23.41
CA LYS A 54 2.29 -17.30 22.67
C LYS A 54 2.69 -16.02 23.39
N ASP A 55 3.97 -15.86 23.66
CA ASP A 55 4.57 -14.64 24.24
C ASP A 55 5.96 -14.45 23.63
N MET A 56 6.02 -13.57 22.65
CA MET A 56 7.23 -13.33 21.85
C MET A 56 7.51 -11.83 21.78
N GLN A 57 8.78 -11.50 21.81
CA GLN A 57 9.29 -10.14 21.60
C GLN A 57 10.16 -10.14 20.34
N GLY A 58 10.07 -9.08 19.58
CA GLY A 58 10.81 -9.02 18.34
C GLY A 58 11.00 -7.62 17.79
N LYS A 59 11.74 -7.58 16.72
CA LYS A 59 12.09 -6.38 15.98
C LYS A 59 11.61 -6.52 14.56
N LYS A 60 10.86 -5.52 14.11
CA LYS A 60 10.38 -5.46 12.74
C LYS A 60 11.01 -4.28 12.02
N TYR A 61 11.51 -4.56 10.84
CA TYR A 61 12.00 -3.58 9.87
C TYR A 61 11.06 -3.58 8.69
N ALA A 62 10.63 -2.41 8.28
CA ALA A 62 9.77 -2.24 7.12
C ALA A 62 10.29 -1.13 6.21
N GLU A 63 10.15 -1.35 4.91
CA GLU A 63 10.31 -0.35 3.87
C GLU A 63 8.95 -0.15 3.23
N ASN A 64 8.44 1.08 3.27
CA ASN A 64 7.19 1.48 2.66
C ASN A 64 7.49 2.39 1.47
N ILE A 65 6.98 2.05 0.31
CA ILE A 65 7.07 2.86 -0.91
C ILE A 65 5.67 3.33 -1.27
N SER A 66 5.53 4.63 -1.52
CA SER A 66 4.29 5.20 -2.02
C SER A 66 4.56 6.08 -3.23
N GLN A 67 3.82 5.85 -4.30
CA GLN A 67 3.89 6.62 -5.54
C GLN A 67 2.50 7.15 -5.86
N LEU A 68 2.43 8.43 -6.17
CA LEU A 68 1.21 9.13 -6.55
C LEU A 68 1.41 9.77 -7.91
N LEU A 69 0.44 9.59 -8.80
CA LEU A 69 0.30 10.36 -10.02
C LEU A 69 -1.13 10.88 -10.10
N LEU A 70 -1.27 12.19 -10.23
CA LEU A 70 -2.54 12.86 -10.51
C LEU A 70 -2.40 13.62 -11.81
N ALA A 71 -3.34 13.44 -12.71
CA ALA A 71 -3.44 14.23 -13.93
C ALA A 71 -4.89 14.69 -14.10
N ASN A 72 -5.03 15.97 -14.43
CA ASN A 72 -6.31 16.57 -14.72
C ASN A 72 -6.20 17.32 -16.04
N VAL A 73 -7.23 17.18 -16.86
CA VAL A 73 -7.42 17.93 -18.11
C VAL A 73 -8.81 18.49 -18.12
N ASP A 74 -8.93 19.82 -18.20
CA ASP A 74 -10.20 20.54 -18.26
C ASP A 74 -10.29 21.30 -19.58
N TYR A 75 -11.41 21.17 -20.26
CA TYR A 75 -11.67 21.85 -21.52
C TYR A 75 -13.07 22.49 -21.54
N ASP A 76 -13.10 23.80 -21.67
CA ASP A 76 -14.32 24.54 -21.96
C ASP A 76 -14.52 24.58 -23.46
N ILE A 77 -15.42 23.74 -23.99
CA ILE A 77 -15.75 23.69 -25.42
C ILE A 77 -16.37 25.03 -25.85
N ASN A 78 -17.14 25.62 -24.96
CA ASN A 78 -17.72 26.96 -25.06
C ASN A 78 -18.22 27.39 -23.67
N ASN A 79 -18.88 28.57 -23.58
CA ASN A 79 -19.41 29.11 -22.32
C ASN A 79 -20.50 28.25 -21.63
N ARG A 80 -20.93 27.15 -22.25
CA ARG A 80 -22.02 26.27 -21.74
C ARG A 80 -21.62 24.80 -21.61
N HIS A 81 -20.52 24.41 -22.24
CA HIS A 81 -20.13 23.00 -22.30
C HIS A 81 -18.72 22.85 -21.77
N HIS A 82 -18.59 22.06 -20.74
CA HIS A 82 -17.33 21.76 -20.06
C HIS A 82 -17.10 20.24 -20.01
N VAL A 83 -15.87 19.82 -20.21
CA VAL A 83 -15.42 18.43 -20.09
C VAL A 83 -14.17 18.41 -19.23
N SER A 84 -14.14 17.52 -18.23
CA SER A 84 -13.00 17.30 -17.36
C SER A 84 -12.63 15.81 -17.33
N TYR A 85 -11.35 15.52 -17.47
CA TYR A 85 -10.82 14.18 -17.29
C TYR A 85 -9.82 14.16 -16.14
N ASN A 86 -10.03 13.25 -15.20
CA ASN A 86 -9.16 13.03 -14.04
C ASN A 86 -8.57 11.62 -14.09
N LEU A 87 -7.25 11.54 -13.94
CA LEU A 87 -6.52 10.31 -13.71
C LEU A 87 -5.86 10.39 -12.34
N MET A 88 -6.05 9.37 -11.52
CA MET A 88 -5.31 9.17 -10.29
C MET A 88 -4.70 7.76 -10.29
N MET A 89 -3.41 7.67 -10.01
CA MET A 89 -2.73 6.41 -9.77
C MET A 89 -2.04 6.48 -8.41
N ILE A 90 -2.31 5.48 -7.57
CA ILE A 90 -1.62 5.28 -6.30
C ILE A 90 -1.03 3.88 -6.32
N HIS A 91 0.28 3.80 -6.17
CA HIS A 91 1.01 2.55 -5.99
C HIS A 91 1.64 2.56 -4.59
N ALA A 92 1.35 1.54 -3.79
CA ALA A 92 1.84 1.41 -2.43
C ALA A 92 2.42 0.00 -2.21
N GLY A 93 3.72 -0.06 -1.95
CA GLY A 93 4.45 -1.28 -1.64
C GLY A 93 4.96 -1.28 -0.21
N THR A 94 4.94 -2.45 0.43
CA THR A 94 5.54 -2.65 1.76
C THR A 94 6.35 -3.93 1.74
N GLN A 95 7.63 -3.83 2.11
CA GLN A 95 8.48 -4.97 2.38
C GLN A 95 8.85 -4.96 3.86
N SER A 96 8.70 -6.10 4.53
CA SER A 96 9.00 -6.19 5.96
C SER A 96 9.68 -7.49 6.34
N VAL A 97 10.55 -7.40 7.35
CA VAL A 97 11.19 -8.51 8.04
C VAL A 97 11.02 -8.31 9.54
N GLY A 98 10.47 -9.32 10.22
CA GLY A 98 10.36 -9.35 11.67
C GLY A 98 11.02 -10.60 12.24
N ASP A 99 11.85 -10.41 13.24
CA ASP A 99 12.49 -11.47 14.01
C ASP A 99 11.94 -11.45 15.44
N TYR A 100 11.29 -12.54 15.84
CA TYR A 100 10.62 -12.68 17.13
C TYR A 100 11.17 -13.86 17.89
N THR A 101 11.52 -13.66 19.16
CA THR A 101 12.00 -14.68 20.07
C THR A 101 11.07 -14.80 21.29
N GLY A 102 10.88 -15.98 21.80
CA GLY A 102 10.05 -16.20 22.97
C GLY A 102 9.33 -17.54 22.96
N LYS A 103 8.26 -17.62 23.75
CA LYS A 103 7.43 -18.83 23.90
C LYS A 103 6.35 -18.87 22.83
N ASN A 104 6.17 -20.06 22.25
CA ASN A 104 5.04 -20.34 21.38
C ASN A 104 4.74 -21.84 21.43
N SER A 105 3.48 -22.23 21.65
CA SER A 105 3.04 -23.61 21.76
C SER A 105 3.32 -24.50 20.54
N ILE A 106 3.72 -23.91 19.41
CA ILE A 106 4.20 -24.67 18.24
C ILE A 106 5.64 -25.17 18.38
N PHE A 107 6.42 -24.66 19.32
CA PHE A 107 7.79 -25.08 19.59
C PHE A 107 7.82 -26.29 20.53
N SER A 108 9.02 -26.89 20.70
CA SER A 108 9.19 -28.09 21.54
C SER A 108 8.93 -27.79 23.01
N ASP A 109 8.10 -28.61 23.65
CA ASP A 109 7.81 -28.55 25.08
C ASP A 109 9.03 -28.86 25.94
N ASP A 110 9.98 -29.68 25.43
CA ASP A 110 11.22 -30.06 26.12
C ASP A 110 12.09 -28.84 26.48
N TYR A 111 11.88 -27.72 25.80
CA TYR A 111 12.62 -26.47 25.97
C TYR A 111 11.69 -25.28 26.27
N ASP A 112 10.67 -25.48 27.11
CA ASP A 112 9.70 -24.45 27.52
C ASP A 112 9.00 -23.76 26.32
N ASN A 113 8.83 -24.43 25.21
CA ASN A 113 8.26 -23.86 23.99
C ASN A 113 9.01 -22.61 23.49
N LEU A 114 10.32 -22.54 23.75
CA LEU A 114 11.16 -21.43 23.30
C LEU A 114 11.61 -21.60 21.84
N GLY A 115 11.62 -20.50 21.13
CA GLY A 115 12.09 -20.50 19.75
C GLY A 115 12.16 -19.11 19.11
N LEU A 116 12.40 -19.11 17.81
CA LEU A 116 12.49 -17.92 16.97
C LEU A 116 11.54 -18.06 15.79
N THR A 117 10.80 -17.01 15.52
CA THR A 117 10.01 -16.87 14.29
C THR A 117 10.55 -15.71 13.48
N ARG A 118 11.00 -15.98 12.25
CA ARG A 118 11.29 -14.93 11.25
C ARG A 118 10.15 -14.87 10.27
N ARG A 119 9.55 -13.67 10.15
CA ARG A 119 8.49 -13.38 9.18
C ARG A 119 9.02 -12.38 8.15
N GLN A 120 8.93 -12.73 6.89
CA GLN A 120 9.19 -11.86 5.75
C GLN A 120 7.90 -11.72 4.95
N GLN A 121 7.57 -10.52 4.55
CA GLN A 121 6.34 -10.25 3.80
C GLN A 121 6.56 -9.09 2.83
N SER A 122 6.04 -9.26 1.63
CA SER A 122 5.98 -8.21 0.61
C SER A 122 4.54 -8.03 0.19
N ASN A 123 4.07 -6.80 0.16
CA ASN A 123 2.75 -6.42 -0.33
C ASN A 123 2.91 -5.36 -1.42
N ASP A 124 2.08 -5.44 -2.45
CA ASP A 124 2.05 -4.51 -3.56
C ASP A 124 0.61 -4.18 -3.91
N ASN A 125 0.24 -2.91 -3.84
CA ASN A 125 -1.12 -2.43 -4.05
C ASN A 125 -1.13 -1.32 -5.09
N LEU A 126 -2.01 -1.43 -6.07
CA LEU A 126 -2.20 -0.46 -7.12
C LEU A 126 -3.66 -0.04 -7.20
N LEU A 127 -3.91 1.26 -7.16
CA LEU A 127 -5.19 1.88 -7.46
C LEU A 127 -5.02 2.79 -8.67
N ILE A 128 -5.88 2.60 -9.68
CA ILE A 128 -6.01 3.52 -10.81
C ILE A 128 -7.46 3.95 -10.89
N VAL A 129 -7.68 5.26 -10.90
CA VAL A 129 -8.99 5.88 -11.06
C VAL A 129 -8.97 6.74 -12.31
N ASN A 130 -9.92 6.49 -13.19
CA ASN A 130 -10.19 7.31 -14.37
C ASN A 130 -11.59 7.87 -14.24
N GLN A 131 -11.76 9.16 -14.43
CA GLN A 131 -13.03 9.84 -14.30
C GLN A 131 -13.19 10.86 -15.41
N LEU A 132 -14.29 10.76 -16.12
CA LEU A 132 -14.71 11.73 -17.12
C LEU A 132 -15.97 12.43 -16.60
N LEU A 133 -15.92 13.74 -16.50
CA LEU A 133 -17.01 14.58 -16.05
C LEU A 133 -17.39 15.56 -17.15
N THR A 134 -18.67 15.82 -17.29
CA THR A 134 -19.16 16.77 -18.28
C THR A 134 -20.30 17.63 -17.71
N ASN A 135 -20.30 18.91 -18.08
CA ASN A 135 -21.41 19.81 -17.84
C ASN A 135 -21.90 20.37 -19.21
N TRP A 136 -23.19 20.22 -19.50
CA TRP A 136 -23.82 20.63 -20.73
C TRP A 136 -24.96 21.59 -20.45
N GLY A 137 -24.81 22.84 -20.83
CA GLY A 137 -25.91 23.82 -20.80
C GLY A 137 -26.87 23.60 -21.98
N LEU A 138 -27.98 22.90 -21.75
CA LEU A 138 -28.96 22.55 -22.78
C LEU A 138 -29.82 23.76 -23.20
N THR A 139 -30.19 24.60 -22.23
CA THR A 139 -30.90 25.87 -22.44
C THR A 139 -30.32 26.95 -21.53
N LYS A 140 -30.91 28.15 -21.53
CA LYS A 140 -30.48 29.21 -20.57
C LYS A 140 -30.80 28.86 -19.12
N SER A 141 -31.75 27.97 -18.88
CA SER A 141 -32.24 27.60 -17.54
C SER A 141 -32.02 26.13 -17.19
N LEU A 142 -31.46 25.33 -18.09
CA LEU A 142 -31.29 23.88 -17.88
C LEU A 142 -29.86 23.49 -18.22
N SER A 143 -29.20 22.84 -17.28
CA SER A 143 -27.90 22.17 -17.47
C SER A 143 -27.99 20.69 -17.11
N LEU A 144 -27.18 19.89 -17.75
CA LEU A 144 -27.00 18.46 -17.49
C LEU A 144 -25.57 18.22 -17.05
N ASP A 145 -25.40 17.65 -15.87
CA ASP A 145 -24.14 17.12 -15.37
C ASP A 145 -24.13 15.61 -15.55
N ALA A 146 -23.10 15.10 -16.19
CA ALA A 146 -22.90 13.67 -16.38
C ALA A 146 -21.46 13.27 -16.06
N GLY A 147 -21.27 12.05 -15.62
CA GLY A 147 -19.96 11.52 -15.32
C GLY A 147 -19.89 10.01 -15.49
N ALA A 148 -18.70 9.55 -15.86
CA ALA A 148 -18.36 8.15 -15.90
C ALA A 148 -17.01 7.92 -15.21
N SER A 149 -16.87 6.80 -14.50
CA SER A 149 -15.60 6.43 -13.92
C SER A 149 -15.28 4.96 -14.17
N TYR A 150 -13.99 4.70 -14.41
CA TYR A 150 -13.45 3.36 -14.49
C TYR A 150 -12.28 3.25 -13.50
N ASN A 151 -12.44 2.35 -12.53
CA ASN A 151 -11.47 2.19 -11.45
C ASN A 151 -10.91 0.77 -11.45
N MET A 152 -9.61 0.64 -11.26
CA MET A 152 -8.91 -0.62 -11.13
C MET A 152 -8.17 -0.66 -9.80
N VAL A 153 -8.43 -1.72 -9.03
CA VAL A 153 -7.72 -2.01 -7.78
C VAL A 153 -7.03 -3.35 -7.93
N LYS A 154 -5.73 -3.38 -7.65
CA LYS A 154 -4.95 -4.62 -7.55
C LYS A 154 -4.28 -4.65 -6.18
N GLY A 155 -4.54 -5.71 -5.40
CA GLY A 155 -3.82 -6.05 -4.20
C GLY A 155 -3.07 -7.35 -4.45
N TYR A 156 -1.78 -7.34 -4.24
CA TYR A 156 -0.91 -8.49 -4.50
C TYR A 156 0.07 -8.69 -3.34
N GLU A 157 0.21 -9.93 -2.91
CA GLU A 157 1.22 -10.34 -1.93
C GLU A 157 2.20 -11.29 -2.63
N PRO A 158 3.28 -10.76 -3.25
CA PRO A 158 4.20 -11.56 -4.08
C PRO A 158 5.02 -12.56 -3.29
N ASP A 159 5.30 -12.30 -2.03
CA ASP A 159 6.05 -13.23 -1.18
C ASP A 159 5.67 -13.07 0.29
N ARG A 160 5.34 -14.19 0.92
CA ARG A 160 5.25 -14.32 2.37
C ARG A 160 6.04 -15.55 2.78
N ARG A 161 6.98 -15.36 3.70
CA ARG A 161 7.76 -16.47 4.25
C ARG A 161 7.76 -16.40 5.77
N ILE A 162 7.47 -17.54 6.41
CA ILE A 162 7.53 -17.70 7.85
C ILE A 162 8.45 -18.86 8.15
N ASN A 163 9.52 -18.62 8.90
CA ASN A 163 10.44 -19.63 9.39
C ASN A 163 10.28 -19.73 10.90
N ASN A 164 9.98 -20.93 11.39
CA ASN A 164 9.90 -21.23 12.81
C ASN A 164 11.06 -22.15 13.19
N ILE A 165 11.83 -21.74 14.19
CA ILE A 165 13.02 -22.41 14.68
C ILE A 165 12.82 -22.65 16.17
N THR A 166 12.79 -23.90 16.60
CA THR A 166 12.66 -24.27 18.01
C THR A 166 14.03 -24.41 18.67
N LYS A 167 14.09 -24.14 19.97
CA LYS A 167 15.26 -24.43 20.78
C LYS A 167 15.47 -25.96 20.85
N ALA A 168 16.72 -26.39 20.87
CA ALA A 168 17.14 -27.78 20.98
C ALA A 168 18.36 -27.86 21.90
N GLU A 169 18.77 -29.09 22.27
CA GLU A 169 19.89 -29.32 23.22
C GLU A 169 21.19 -28.62 22.78
N ASN A 170 21.52 -28.68 21.50
CA ASN A 170 22.76 -28.08 20.95
C ASN A 170 22.49 -26.80 20.15
N GLY A 171 21.47 -25.99 20.53
CA GLY A 171 21.18 -24.73 19.87
C GLY A 171 19.75 -24.63 19.37
N TYR A 172 19.58 -24.43 18.08
CA TYR A 172 18.28 -24.24 17.44
C TYR A 172 18.13 -25.14 16.22
N THR A 173 16.95 -25.70 16.02
CA THR A 173 16.60 -26.53 14.86
C THR A 173 15.35 -26.04 14.17
N LEU A 174 15.26 -26.24 12.86
CA LEU A 174 14.04 -25.93 12.10
C LEU A 174 12.89 -26.84 12.54
N LEU A 175 11.74 -26.25 12.78
CA LEU A 175 10.54 -26.98 13.09
C LEU A 175 10.03 -27.70 11.83
N ARG A 176 10.08 -29.02 11.80
CA ARG A 176 9.62 -29.82 10.65
C ARG A 176 8.09 -29.72 10.52
N GLY A 177 7.62 -29.48 9.32
CA GLY A 177 6.17 -29.46 8.99
C GLY A 177 5.52 -28.08 8.95
N ASN A 178 5.85 -27.17 9.88
CA ASN A 178 5.29 -25.78 9.92
C ASN A 178 6.38 -24.71 9.85
N SER A 179 7.60 -25.09 9.52
CA SER A 179 8.77 -24.22 9.65
C SER A 179 9.03 -23.33 8.45
N GLN A 180 8.46 -23.65 7.30
CA GLN A 180 8.63 -22.89 6.07
C GLN A 180 7.30 -22.84 5.33
N GLN A 181 6.59 -21.73 5.46
CA GLN A 181 5.43 -21.44 4.64
C GLN A 181 5.81 -20.33 3.67
N ARG A 182 5.72 -20.59 2.40
CA ARG A 182 5.88 -19.60 1.34
C ARG A 182 4.58 -19.54 0.54
N TYR A 183 4.05 -18.36 0.42
CA TYR A 183 2.87 -18.07 -0.38
C TYR A 183 3.31 -17.27 -1.59
N PHE A 184 2.85 -17.65 -2.78
CA PHE A 184 3.10 -16.97 -4.05
C PHE A 184 1.84 -16.31 -4.57
#